data_2bf1a508797d243c37d1db7319107721
#
_entry.id   2bf1a508797d243c37d1db7319107721
#
_cell.length_a   1.000
_cell.length_b   1.000
_cell.length_c   1.000
_cell.angle_alpha   90.00
_cell.angle_beta   90.00
_cell.angle_gamma   90.00
#
_symmetry.space_group_name_H-M   'P 1'
#
loop_
_entity.id
_entity.type
_entity.pdbx_description
1 polymer ?
#
loop_
_entity_poly.entity_id
_entity_poly.type
_entity_poly.pdbx_seq_one_letter_code
_entity_poly.pdbx_strand_id
1 'polypeptide(L)'
;MNIPGHEKGWLSIVDKSVPGNYTVNKNGHRFSNESQNYVSFVTDMFDEYEKGNPCAPCYMIFDSNFRKNRPCGPLLQASMQPDSRVPKEWWDPSFLSKADTLEELAEIVGIDAKGLIKTQVKVNEYSKTGKDLDFQRGDDAYDRYYGDPSVKPNPCLAPLNEGPYYCMVLYPGEMGTAGGLVIDTHARVLDIYNQPIKGLYACGNCTTALLPKYPGPGSTLGPAMTFGYLAAKDITGANF
;
A
#
# COMPACT_ATOMS: atom_id res chain seq x y z
N MET A 1 -5.64 -7.16 2.01
CA MET A 1 -6.47 -7.59 3.16
C MET A 1 -7.35 -8.75 2.72
N ASN A 2 -7.36 -9.83 3.47
CA ASN A 2 -8.25 -10.97 3.22
C ASN A 2 -9.48 -10.82 4.09
N ILE A 3 -10.62 -10.50 3.48
CA ILE A 3 -11.87 -10.24 4.22
C ILE A 3 -12.56 -11.57 4.53
N PRO A 4 -12.82 -11.92 5.80
CA PRO A 4 -13.57 -13.13 6.14
C PRO A 4 -14.92 -13.17 5.46
N GLY A 5 -15.27 -14.32 4.87
CA GLY A 5 -16.52 -14.51 4.13
C GLY A 5 -16.53 -13.99 2.69
N HIS A 6 -15.41 -13.43 2.18
CA HIS A 6 -15.31 -12.95 0.82
C HIS A 6 -14.25 -13.74 0.03
N GLU A 7 -14.56 -14.08 -1.22
CA GLU A 7 -13.61 -14.78 -2.12
C GLU A 7 -12.47 -13.88 -2.58
N LYS A 8 -12.72 -12.57 -2.66
CA LYS A 8 -11.74 -11.57 -3.13
C LYS A 8 -11.26 -10.71 -1.97
N GLY A 9 -9.96 -10.52 -1.90
CA GLY A 9 -9.36 -9.60 -0.95
C GLY A 9 -9.62 -8.12 -1.31
N TRP A 10 -9.51 -7.24 -0.33
CA TRP A 10 -9.49 -5.79 -0.55
C TRP A 10 -8.07 -5.31 -0.80
N LEU A 11 -7.92 -4.46 -1.82
CA LEU A 11 -6.63 -3.87 -2.17
C LEU A 11 -6.40 -2.57 -1.38
N SER A 12 -5.45 -2.59 -0.46
CA SER A 12 -5.06 -1.41 0.33
C SER A 12 -4.00 -0.60 -0.42
N ILE A 13 -4.42 0.42 -1.14
CA ILE A 13 -3.53 1.32 -1.88
C ILE A 13 -3.24 2.58 -1.07
N VAL A 14 -4.29 3.24 -0.57
CA VAL A 14 -4.26 4.55 0.06
C VAL A 14 -4.37 4.48 1.57
N ASP A 15 -5.06 3.46 2.09
CA ASP A 15 -5.40 3.35 3.52
C ASP A 15 -4.17 3.50 4.45
N LYS A 16 -3.04 2.89 4.04
CA LYS A 16 -1.79 2.96 4.79
C LYS A 16 -1.14 4.36 4.76
N SER A 17 -1.43 5.17 3.72
CA SER A 17 -0.76 6.45 3.48
C SER A 17 -1.33 7.61 4.28
N VAL A 18 -2.61 7.51 4.72
CA VAL A 18 -3.25 8.58 5.51
C VAL A 18 -2.69 8.66 6.92
N PRO A 19 -2.66 9.85 7.56
CA PRO A 19 -2.09 10.00 8.90
C PRO A 19 -2.93 9.32 9.99
N GLY A 20 -2.29 8.91 11.08
CA GLY A 20 -2.93 8.26 12.23
C GLY A 20 -2.90 6.73 12.19
N ASN A 21 -2.04 6.18 11.37
CA ASN A 21 -1.71 4.76 11.37
C ASN A 21 -0.22 4.55 11.10
N TYR A 22 0.25 3.35 11.39
CA TYR A 22 1.55 2.85 10.96
C TYR A 22 1.48 1.33 10.79
N THR A 23 2.45 0.76 10.05
CA THR A 23 2.53 -0.69 9.82
C THR A 23 3.77 -1.29 10.47
N VAL A 24 3.59 -2.47 11.06
CA VAL A 24 4.67 -3.20 11.72
C VAL A 24 4.75 -4.65 11.24
N ASN A 25 5.95 -5.22 11.34
CA ASN A 25 6.19 -6.64 11.22
C ASN A 25 5.80 -7.38 12.51
N LYS A 26 6.00 -8.69 12.57
CA LYS A 26 5.66 -9.51 13.75
C LYS A 26 6.48 -9.16 15.01
N ASN A 27 7.63 -8.51 14.84
CA ASN A 27 8.46 -8.02 15.94
C ASN A 27 8.00 -6.64 16.48
N GLY A 28 6.89 -6.11 15.99
CA GLY A 28 6.35 -4.81 16.38
C GLY A 28 7.12 -3.62 15.83
N HIS A 29 7.98 -3.81 14.83
CA HIS A 29 8.81 -2.76 14.23
C HIS A 29 8.28 -2.32 12.87
N ARG A 30 8.27 -1.01 12.62
CA ARG A 30 8.07 -0.47 11.26
C ARG A 30 9.21 -0.94 10.36
N PHE A 31 8.92 -1.11 9.10
CA PHE A 31 9.85 -1.63 8.10
C PHE A 31 9.86 -0.82 6.81
N SER A 32 8.98 0.15 6.68
CA SER A 32 8.79 0.90 5.45
C SER A 32 8.14 2.26 5.69
N ASN A 33 8.20 3.14 4.69
CA ASN A 33 7.39 4.35 4.61
C ASN A 33 5.97 3.99 4.14
N GLU A 34 4.99 4.10 5.01
CA GLU A 34 3.60 3.74 4.68
C GLU A 34 2.98 4.64 3.61
N SER A 35 3.52 5.83 3.40
CA SER A 35 3.02 6.78 2.39
C SER A 35 3.63 6.60 1.01
N GLN A 36 4.70 5.81 0.87
CA GLN A 36 5.27 5.51 -0.43
C GLN A 36 4.33 4.67 -1.32
N ASN A 37 4.67 4.52 -2.60
CA ASN A 37 3.87 3.73 -3.53
C ASN A 37 3.76 2.27 -3.08
N TYR A 38 2.65 1.64 -3.43
CA TYR A 38 2.30 0.30 -2.95
C TYR A 38 3.23 -0.81 -3.46
N VAL A 39 3.87 -0.64 -4.60
CA VAL A 39 4.85 -1.62 -5.11
C VAL A 39 6.11 -1.60 -4.24
N SER A 40 6.67 -0.42 -3.96
CA SER A 40 7.83 -0.29 -3.08
C SER A 40 7.50 -0.78 -1.66
N PHE A 41 6.30 -0.48 -1.15
CA PHE A 41 5.87 -0.97 0.15
C PHE A 41 5.85 -2.50 0.24
N VAL A 42 5.32 -3.18 -0.79
CA VAL A 42 5.31 -4.66 -0.84
C VAL A 42 6.72 -5.22 -1.06
N THR A 43 7.57 -4.54 -1.83
CA THR A 43 8.98 -4.92 -1.97
C THR A 43 9.68 -4.88 -0.60
N ASP A 44 9.49 -3.81 0.18
CA ASP A 44 10.06 -3.71 1.53
C ASP A 44 9.54 -4.82 2.47
N MET A 45 8.28 -5.28 2.30
CA MET A 45 7.78 -6.45 3.05
C MET A 45 8.60 -7.71 2.76
N PHE A 46 8.92 -7.96 1.49
CA PHE A 46 9.72 -9.12 1.10
C PHE A 46 11.19 -8.96 1.53
N ASP A 47 11.76 -7.77 1.38
CA ASP A 47 13.13 -7.48 1.83
C ASP A 47 13.29 -7.70 3.35
N GLU A 48 12.29 -7.31 4.14
CA GLU A 48 12.29 -7.59 5.59
C GLU A 48 12.13 -9.08 5.89
N TYR A 49 11.28 -9.77 5.15
CA TYR A 49 11.12 -11.22 5.30
C TYR A 49 12.42 -11.97 5.00
N GLU A 50 13.14 -11.58 3.95
CA GLU A 50 14.44 -12.18 3.59
C GLU A 50 15.54 -11.91 4.63
N LYS A 51 15.45 -10.79 5.37
CA LYS A 51 16.34 -10.50 6.52
C LYS A 51 16.00 -11.32 7.77
N GLY A 52 14.99 -12.18 7.71
CA GLY A 52 14.53 -12.99 8.84
C GLY A 52 13.54 -12.29 9.77
N ASN A 53 13.01 -11.12 9.37
CA ASN A 53 11.96 -10.42 10.10
C ASN A 53 10.60 -10.78 9.51
N PRO A 54 9.72 -11.54 10.20
CA PRO A 54 8.44 -11.93 9.65
C PRO A 54 7.56 -10.70 9.35
N CYS A 55 7.33 -10.41 8.07
CA CYS A 55 6.62 -9.24 7.58
C CYS A 55 5.50 -9.55 6.57
N ALA A 56 5.24 -10.81 6.29
CA ALA A 56 4.17 -11.29 5.44
C ALA A 56 3.33 -12.34 6.21
N PRO A 57 2.24 -11.94 6.86
CA PRO A 57 1.58 -10.62 6.83
C PRO A 57 2.29 -9.54 7.64
N CYS A 58 1.91 -8.27 7.40
CA CYS A 58 2.21 -7.15 8.27
C CYS A 58 0.92 -6.60 8.91
N TYR A 59 1.07 -5.74 9.90
CA TYR A 59 0.00 -5.33 10.80
C TYR A 59 -0.13 -3.80 10.80
N MET A 60 -1.26 -3.30 10.31
CA MET A 60 -1.58 -1.88 10.31
C MET A 60 -2.27 -1.52 11.62
N ILE A 61 -1.63 -0.67 12.40
CA ILE A 61 -2.09 -0.24 13.72
C ILE A 61 -2.70 1.16 13.61
N PHE A 62 -3.86 1.35 14.22
CA PHE A 62 -4.52 2.66 14.32
C PHE A 62 -5.33 2.75 15.61
N ASP A 63 -5.74 3.96 15.99
CA ASP A 63 -6.45 4.22 17.23
C ASP A 63 -7.93 4.60 17.01
N SER A 64 -8.62 4.93 18.10
CA SER A 64 -10.03 5.35 18.06
C SER A 64 -10.23 6.65 17.29
N ASN A 65 -9.26 7.57 17.29
CA ASN A 65 -9.34 8.81 16.53
C ASN A 65 -9.30 8.56 15.02
N PHE A 66 -8.37 7.71 14.56
CA PHE A 66 -8.36 7.26 13.18
C PHE A 66 -9.67 6.55 12.81
N ARG A 67 -10.11 5.59 13.63
CA ARG A 67 -11.34 4.83 13.43
C ARG A 67 -12.58 5.70 13.30
N LYS A 68 -12.65 6.80 14.06
CA LYS A 68 -13.74 7.76 14.05
C LYS A 68 -13.80 8.55 12.74
N ASN A 69 -12.66 8.97 12.23
CA ASN A 69 -12.57 10.00 11.21
C ASN A 69 -12.21 9.46 9.81
N ARG A 70 -11.70 8.22 9.71
CA ARG A 70 -11.12 7.69 8.46
C ARG A 70 -11.62 6.29 8.15
N PRO A 71 -11.89 5.99 6.88
CA PRO A 71 -12.10 4.61 6.43
C PRO A 71 -10.76 3.85 6.39
N CYS A 72 -10.82 2.53 6.46
CA CYS A 72 -9.67 1.63 6.32
C CYS A 72 -10.09 0.36 5.57
N GLY A 73 -9.69 0.23 4.33
CA GLY A 73 -10.16 -0.86 3.48
C GLY A 73 -11.69 -0.88 3.36
N PRO A 74 -12.32 -2.02 3.62
CA PRO A 74 -13.78 -2.14 3.61
C PRO A 74 -14.45 -1.53 4.85
N LEU A 75 -13.67 -1.18 5.88
CA LEU A 75 -14.17 -0.60 7.13
C LEU A 75 -14.43 0.90 6.94
N LEU A 76 -15.69 1.31 6.93
CA LEU A 76 -16.07 2.72 6.86
C LEU A 76 -15.77 3.41 8.19
N GLN A 77 -15.60 4.73 8.19
CA GLN A 77 -15.42 5.51 9.42
C GLN A 77 -16.56 5.29 10.43
N ALA A 78 -16.25 5.35 11.73
CA ALA A 78 -17.19 4.95 12.79
C ALA A 78 -18.49 5.75 12.82
N SER A 79 -18.50 7.00 12.29
CA SER A 79 -19.72 7.81 12.15
C SER A 79 -20.74 7.18 11.17
N MET A 80 -20.26 6.40 10.18
CA MET A 80 -21.11 5.70 9.19
C MET A 80 -21.30 4.23 9.56
N GLN A 81 -20.28 3.59 10.09
CA GLN A 81 -20.27 2.18 10.47
C GLN A 81 -19.64 2.02 11.86
N PRO A 82 -20.40 2.27 12.95
CA PRO A 82 -19.91 2.01 14.30
C PRO A 82 -19.56 0.53 14.49
N ASP A 83 -18.69 0.23 15.44
CA ASP A 83 -18.18 -1.14 15.67
C ASP A 83 -19.31 -2.18 15.86
N SER A 84 -20.44 -1.76 16.41
CA SER A 84 -21.63 -2.62 16.55
C SER A 84 -22.28 -3.02 15.23
N ARG A 85 -21.95 -2.34 14.11
CA ARG A 85 -22.43 -2.65 12.75
C ARG A 85 -21.38 -3.30 11.87
N VAL A 86 -20.17 -3.46 12.37
CA VAL A 86 -19.13 -4.24 11.67
C VAL A 86 -19.55 -5.71 11.69
N PRO A 87 -19.49 -6.43 10.56
CA PRO A 87 -19.81 -7.86 10.52
C PRO A 87 -19.03 -8.63 11.59
N LYS A 88 -19.71 -9.54 12.29
CA LYS A 88 -19.09 -10.29 13.41
C LYS A 88 -17.90 -11.12 12.97
N GLU A 89 -17.96 -11.68 11.78
CA GLU A 89 -16.92 -12.46 11.15
C GLU A 89 -15.66 -11.64 10.80
N TRP A 90 -15.76 -10.31 10.75
CA TRP A 90 -14.62 -9.44 10.53
C TRP A 90 -13.75 -9.27 11.80
N TRP A 91 -14.34 -9.47 12.98
CA TRP A 91 -13.60 -9.48 14.25
C TRP A 91 -12.82 -10.77 14.41
N ASP A 92 -11.78 -10.92 13.59
CA ASP A 92 -10.91 -12.09 13.52
C ASP A 92 -9.44 -11.62 13.55
N PRO A 93 -8.57 -12.23 14.36
CA PRO A 93 -7.15 -11.84 14.44
C PRO A 93 -6.39 -11.89 13.12
N SER A 94 -6.89 -12.62 12.13
CA SER A 94 -6.33 -12.64 10.78
C SER A 94 -6.78 -11.47 9.88
N PHE A 95 -7.73 -10.65 10.34
CA PHE A 95 -8.24 -9.52 9.56
C PHE A 95 -8.35 -8.23 10.38
N LEU A 96 -9.23 -8.16 11.38
CA LEU A 96 -9.49 -6.98 12.20
C LEU A 96 -9.54 -7.34 13.68
N SER A 97 -8.74 -6.67 14.48
CA SER A 97 -8.75 -6.81 15.95
C SER A 97 -8.92 -5.46 16.62
N LYS A 98 -9.39 -5.49 17.88
CA LYS A 98 -9.58 -4.33 18.73
C LYS A 98 -9.20 -4.69 20.17
N ALA A 99 -8.55 -3.78 20.87
CA ALA A 99 -8.25 -3.88 22.31
C ALA A 99 -8.18 -2.51 22.93
N ASP A 100 -8.30 -2.44 24.27
CA ASP A 100 -8.22 -1.17 24.99
C ASP A 100 -6.78 -0.69 25.14
N THR A 101 -5.81 -1.60 25.12
CA THR A 101 -4.37 -1.30 25.21
C THR A 101 -3.61 -1.90 24.01
N LEU A 102 -2.39 -1.40 23.77
CA LEU A 102 -1.50 -1.97 22.74
C LEU A 102 -0.96 -3.34 23.14
N GLU A 103 -0.75 -3.56 24.43
CA GLU A 103 -0.31 -4.83 24.98
C GLU A 103 -1.33 -5.93 24.68
N GLU A 104 -2.60 -5.68 24.99
CA GLU A 104 -3.69 -6.60 24.69
C GLU A 104 -3.86 -6.82 23.19
N LEU A 105 -3.75 -5.75 22.39
CA LEU A 105 -3.82 -5.84 20.94
C LEU A 105 -2.70 -6.71 20.38
N ALA A 106 -1.48 -6.52 20.88
CA ALA A 106 -0.31 -7.30 20.47
C ALA A 106 -0.47 -8.79 20.81
N GLU A 107 -1.02 -9.10 21.99
CA GLU A 107 -1.32 -10.48 22.39
C GLU A 107 -2.36 -11.13 21.45
N ILE A 108 -3.45 -10.43 21.15
CA ILE A 108 -4.52 -10.92 20.25
C ILE A 108 -3.97 -11.27 18.87
N VAL A 109 -3.12 -10.42 18.29
CA VAL A 109 -2.62 -10.59 16.91
C VAL A 109 -1.26 -11.29 16.81
N GLY A 110 -0.65 -11.61 17.98
CA GLY A 110 0.62 -12.33 18.05
C GLY A 110 1.84 -11.51 17.63
N ILE A 111 1.86 -10.20 17.94
CA ILE A 111 2.98 -9.27 17.71
C ILE A 111 3.80 -9.13 19.01
N ASP A 112 5.12 -8.84 18.91
CA ASP A 112 5.90 -8.45 20.07
C ASP A 112 5.41 -7.11 20.66
N ALA A 113 4.81 -7.17 21.85
CA ALA A 113 4.25 -6.00 22.53
C ALA A 113 5.32 -4.94 22.84
N LYS A 114 6.53 -5.35 23.23
CA LYS A 114 7.62 -4.41 23.55
C LYS A 114 8.08 -3.65 22.32
N GLY A 115 8.20 -4.34 21.19
CA GLY A 115 8.53 -3.71 19.90
C GLY A 115 7.44 -2.74 19.47
N LEU A 116 6.16 -3.14 19.56
CA LEU A 116 5.02 -2.33 19.21
C LEU A 116 4.94 -1.02 20.00
N ILE A 117 5.09 -1.10 21.33
CA ILE A 117 5.08 0.07 22.22
C ILE A 117 6.24 1.03 21.89
N LYS A 118 7.46 0.52 21.67
CA LYS A 118 8.60 1.33 21.27
C LYS A 118 8.35 2.04 19.94
N THR A 119 7.74 1.34 18.98
CA THR A 119 7.36 1.90 17.68
C THR A 119 6.35 3.03 17.85
N GLN A 120 5.30 2.83 18.66
CA GLN A 120 4.31 3.88 18.92
C GLN A 120 4.92 5.13 19.54
N VAL A 121 5.81 4.99 20.52
CA VAL A 121 6.51 6.13 21.15
C VAL A 121 7.25 6.95 20.08
N LYS A 122 8.00 6.29 19.18
CA LYS A 122 8.68 6.96 18.07
C LYS A 122 7.72 7.66 17.11
N VAL A 123 6.67 6.95 16.65
CA VAL A 123 5.68 7.52 15.71
C VAL A 123 5.01 8.75 16.31
N ASN A 124 4.67 8.71 17.59
CA ASN A 124 4.08 9.85 18.30
C ASN A 124 5.06 11.03 18.40
N GLU A 125 6.35 10.78 18.60
CA GLU A 125 7.37 11.83 18.59
C GLU A 125 7.55 12.42 17.19
N TYR A 126 7.59 11.58 16.14
CA TYR A 126 7.66 12.04 14.75
C TYR A 126 6.44 12.86 14.36
N SER A 127 5.26 12.51 14.88
CA SER A 127 4.04 13.27 14.66
C SER A 127 4.10 14.69 15.26
N LYS A 128 4.77 14.86 16.41
CA LYS A 128 4.98 16.17 17.05
C LYS A 128 6.01 17.01 16.30
N THR A 129 7.12 16.40 15.92
CA THR A 129 8.22 17.10 15.24
C THR A 129 7.97 17.31 13.75
N GLY A 130 7.08 16.51 13.14
CA GLY A 130 6.82 16.47 11.72
C GLY A 130 7.90 15.76 10.91
N LYS A 131 8.84 15.07 11.58
CA LYS A 131 9.97 14.40 10.94
C LYS A 131 10.01 12.93 11.31
N ASP A 132 9.82 12.07 10.32
CA ASP A 132 10.03 10.62 10.44
C ASP A 132 11.51 10.30 10.19
N LEU A 133 12.25 10.04 11.27
CA LEU A 133 13.68 9.77 11.19
C LEU A 133 14.00 8.35 10.72
N ASP A 134 13.03 7.43 10.77
CA ASP A 134 13.24 6.04 10.36
C ASP A 134 13.05 5.87 8.84
N PHE A 135 12.01 6.48 8.25
CA PHE A 135 11.63 6.24 6.85
C PHE A 135 11.27 7.50 6.06
N GLN A 136 11.47 8.69 6.59
CA GLN A 136 11.22 10.00 5.96
C GLN A 136 9.78 10.16 5.44
N ARG A 137 8.79 9.53 6.10
CA ARG A 137 7.37 9.60 5.72
C ARG A 137 6.88 11.05 5.68
N GLY A 138 6.38 11.47 4.51
CA GLY A 138 5.88 12.82 4.28
C GLY A 138 6.96 13.83 3.86
N ASP A 139 8.19 13.41 3.56
CA ASP A 139 9.24 14.32 3.09
C ASP A 139 9.10 14.62 1.59
N ASP A 140 8.57 13.70 0.79
CA ASP A 140 8.38 13.93 -0.64
C ASP A 140 6.93 14.30 -1.05
N ALA A 141 6.78 14.69 -2.32
CA ALA A 141 5.49 15.11 -2.86
C ALA A 141 4.52 13.94 -3.04
N TYR A 142 5.01 12.73 -3.32
CA TYR A 142 4.17 11.55 -3.48
C TYR A 142 3.51 11.16 -2.15
N ASP A 143 4.28 11.13 -1.07
CA ASP A 143 3.78 10.85 0.27
C ASP A 143 2.66 11.81 0.66
N ARG A 144 2.87 13.11 0.42
CA ARG A 144 1.95 14.18 0.76
C ARG A 144 0.67 14.18 -0.07
N TYR A 145 0.70 13.58 -1.27
CA TYR A 145 -0.46 13.52 -2.15
C TYR A 145 -1.66 12.81 -1.50
N TYR A 146 -1.40 11.72 -0.77
CA TYR A 146 -2.42 10.99 -0.02
C TYR A 146 -2.51 11.41 1.45
N GLY A 147 -1.69 12.35 1.88
CA GLY A 147 -1.73 12.92 3.21
C GLY A 147 -2.97 13.79 3.44
N ASP A 148 -3.17 14.22 4.68
CA ASP A 148 -4.22 15.15 5.06
C ASP A 148 -3.65 16.54 5.29
N PRO A 149 -3.92 17.53 4.40
CA PRO A 149 -3.36 18.87 4.52
C PRO A 149 -3.77 19.63 5.80
N SER A 150 -4.83 19.17 6.47
CA SER A 150 -5.27 19.76 7.76
C SER A 150 -4.39 19.32 8.93
N VAL A 151 -3.68 18.19 8.80
CA VAL A 151 -2.76 17.67 9.82
C VAL A 151 -1.41 18.39 9.74
N LYS A 152 -0.97 18.93 10.89
CA LYS A 152 0.28 19.67 11.02
C LYS A 152 1.13 19.07 12.14
N PRO A 153 2.46 19.19 12.05
CA PRO A 153 3.28 19.85 10.99
C PRO A 153 3.46 19.01 9.71
N ASN A 154 3.18 17.70 9.70
CA ASN A 154 3.37 16.81 8.56
C ASN A 154 2.02 16.15 8.20
N PRO A 155 1.53 16.29 6.96
CA PRO A 155 0.23 15.77 6.54
C PRO A 155 0.13 14.24 6.54
N CYS A 156 1.25 13.52 6.67
CA CYS A 156 1.32 12.06 6.68
C CYS A 156 1.45 11.47 8.08
N LEU A 157 1.65 12.30 9.12
CA LEU A 157 1.93 11.87 10.48
C LEU A 157 0.90 12.43 11.46
N ALA A 158 0.22 11.56 12.19
CA ALA A 158 -0.62 11.95 13.32
C ALA A 158 -0.40 10.98 14.48
N PRO A 159 -0.51 11.45 15.74
CA PRO A 159 -0.28 10.60 16.89
C PRO A 159 -1.40 9.58 17.06
N LEU A 160 -1.06 8.44 17.68
CA LEU A 160 -1.98 7.39 18.09
C LEU A 160 -1.97 7.34 19.64
N ASN A 161 -2.88 8.08 20.28
CA ASN A 161 -2.89 8.25 21.73
C ASN A 161 -4.21 7.85 22.40
N GLU A 162 -5.23 7.54 21.61
CA GLU A 162 -6.60 7.35 22.11
C GLU A 162 -7.06 5.90 21.87
N GLY A 163 -7.03 5.08 22.92
CA GLY A 163 -7.68 3.76 22.88
C GLY A 163 -9.20 3.86 22.67
N PRO A 164 -9.87 2.80 22.21
CA PRO A 164 -9.29 1.53 21.85
C PRO A 164 -8.39 1.59 20.60
N TYR A 165 -7.44 0.67 20.55
CA TYR A 165 -6.56 0.45 19.42
C TYR A 165 -7.07 -0.67 18.53
N TYR A 166 -6.73 -0.57 17.25
CA TYR A 166 -7.15 -1.53 16.24
C TYR A 166 -5.96 -2.04 15.44
N CYS A 167 -6.08 -3.24 14.96
CA CYS A 167 -5.13 -3.82 14.03
C CYS A 167 -5.87 -4.37 12.81
N MET A 168 -5.42 -3.99 11.61
CA MET A 168 -5.84 -4.61 10.36
C MET A 168 -4.68 -5.35 9.72
N VAL A 169 -4.87 -6.62 9.38
CA VAL A 169 -3.82 -7.47 8.83
C VAL A 169 -3.72 -7.28 7.33
N LEU A 170 -2.51 -6.99 6.85
CA LEU A 170 -2.19 -6.77 5.45
C LEU A 170 -1.35 -7.92 4.92
N TYR A 171 -1.79 -8.52 3.83
CA TYR A 171 -1.05 -9.56 3.10
C TYR A 171 -0.47 -8.99 1.82
N PRO A 172 0.71 -9.44 1.38
CA PRO A 172 1.19 -9.12 0.05
C PRO A 172 0.20 -9.67 -0.98
N GLY A 173 -0.01 -8.92 -2.05
CA GLY A 173 -0.91 -9.30 -3.13
C GLY A 173 -0.54 -8.53 -4.38
N GLU A 174 -1.07 -8.95 -5.52
CA GLU A 174 -0.84 -8.31 -6.80
C GLU A 174 -2.15 -7.95 -7.50
N MET A 175 -2.10 -6.91 -8.33
CA MET A 175 -3.19 -6.55 -9.24
C MET A 175 -3.04 -7.20 -10.61
N GLY A 176 -1.84 -7.64 -10.94
CA GLY A 176 -1.44 -8.24 -12.20
C GLY A 176 0.04 -8.01 -12.48
N THR A 177 0.57 -8.72 -13.45
CA THR A 177 1.95 -8.59 -13.90
C THR A 177 2.12 -7.38 -14.82
N ALA A 178 3.28 -6.72 -14.75
CA ALA A 178 3.72 -5.72 -15.71
C ALA A 178 5.06 -6.20 -16.29
N GLY A 179 4.99 -6.85 -17.45
CA GLY A 179 6.15 -7.42 -18.14
C GLY A 179 5.71 -8.37 -19.24
N GLY A 180 6.58 -8.60 -20.21
CA GLY A 180 6.26 -9.47 -21.34
C GLY A 180 7.07 -9.14 -22.57
N LEU A 181 6.38 -9.00 -23.70
CA LEU A 181 6.98 -8.81 -25.02
C LEU A 181 7.78 -7.50 -25.13
N VAL A 182 8.99 -7.58 -25.66
CA VAL A 182 9.78 -6.39 -25.98
C VAL A 182 9.17 -5.71 -27.21
N ILE A 183 8.95 -4.41 -27.15
CA ILE A 183 8.39 -3.63 -28.24
C ILE A 183 9.28 -2.43 -28.60
N ASP A 184 9.18 -1.96 -29.82
CA ASP A 184 9.79 -0.69 -30.25
C ASP A 184 8.87 0.52 -30.01
N THR A 185 9.31 1.70 -30.43
CA THR A 185 8.55 2.95 -30.31
C THR A 185 7.28 3.01 -31.16
N HIS A 186 7.05 2.06 -32.05
CA HIS A 186 5.85 1.88 -32.86
C HIS A 186 4.93 0.78 -32.32
N ALA A 187 5.25 0.23 -31.13
CA ALA A 187 4.57 -0.89 -30.49
C ALA A 187 4.70 -2.23 -31.25
N ARG A 188 5.64 -2.35 -32.18
CA ARG A 188 5.93 -3.61 -32.89
C ARG A 188 6.72 -4.52 -31.96
N VAL A 189 6.33 -5.78 -31.87
CA VAL A 189 7.05 -6.79 -31.09
C VAL A 189 8.38 -7.13 -31.74
N LEU A 190 9.43 -7.16 -30.93
CA LEU A 190 10.77 -7.49 -31.40
C LEU A 190 11.09 -8.98 -31.13
N ASP A 191 11.84 -9.58 -32.06
CA ASP A 191 12.41 -10.92 -31.89
C ASP A 191 13.69 -10.88 -31.03
N ILE A 192 14.33 -12.02 -30.86
CA ILE A 192 15.59 -12.18 -30.09
C ILE A 192 16.78 -11.43 -30.70
N TYR A 193 16.69 -10.99 -31.95
CA TYR A 193 17.69 -10.20 -32.67
C TYR A 193 17.36 -8.72 -32.72
N ASN A 194 16.35 -8.27 -31.94
CA ASN A 194 15.80 -6.92 -31.95
C ASN A 194 15.23 -6.48 -33.30
N GLN A 195 14.70 -7.41 -34.11
CA GLN A 195 14.03 -7.10 -35.38
C GLN A 195 12.51 -7.17 -35.16
N PRO A 196 11.75 -6.21 -35.75
CA PRO A 196 10.30 -6.24 -35.65
C PRO A 196 9.70 -7.49 -36.32
N ILE A 197 8.87 -8.23 -35.57
CA ILE A 197 8.07 -9.32 -36.10
C ILE A 197 6.92 -8.73 -36.91
N LYS A 198 6.90 -9.02 -38.20
CA LYS A 198 5.92 -8.44 -39.13
C LYS A 198 4.48 -8.75 -38.73
N GLY A 199 3.68 -7.70 -38.54
CA GLY A 199 2.25 -7.80 -38.23
C GLY A 199 1.94 -8.13 -36.77
N LEU A 200 2.96 -8.17 -35.88
CA LEU A 200 2.76 -8.41 -34.47
C LEU A 200 2.99 -7.13 -33.66
N TYR A 201 1.97 -6.72 -32.91
CA TYR A 201 1.97 -5.54 -32.06
C TYR A 201 1.56 -5.91 -30.63
N ALA A 202 2.04 -5.16 -29.64
CA ALA A 202 1.64 -5.34 -28.24
C ALA A 202 1.64 -3.99 -27.50
N CYS A 203 0.78 -3.88 -26.48
CA CYS A 203 0.73 -2.71 -25.61
C CYS A 203 0.25 -3.08 -24.21
N GLY A 204 0.47 -2.21 -23.24
CA GLY A 204 0.02 -2.40 -21.85
C GLY A 204 0.86 -3.42 -21.08
N ASN A 205 0.22 -4.07 -20.11
CA ASN A 205 0.93 -4.94 -19.14
C ASN A 205 1.51 -6.23 -19.74
N CYS A 206 1.17 -6.59 -20.97
CA CYS A 206 1.79 -7.72 -21.69
C CYS A 206 3.10 -7.36 -22.39
N THR A 207 3.57 -6.12 -22.25
CA THR A 207 4.85 -5.65 -22.77
C THR A 207 5.87 -5.46 -21.68
N THR A 208 7.15 -5.39 -22.03
CA THR A 208 8.23 -5.03 -21.11
C THR A 208 7.91 -3.71 -20.42
N ALA A 209 8.09 -3.67 -19.10
CA ALA A 209 7.80 -2.49 -18.31
C ALA A 209 8.60 -1.26 -18.82
N LEU A 210 7.89 -0.18 -19.14
CA LEU A 210 8.50 1.06 -19.63
C LEU A 210 9.38 1.72 -18.58
N LEU A 211 9.03 1.57 -17.31
CA LEU A 211 9.73 2.16 -16.18
C LEU A 211 10.31 1.06 -15.30
N PRO A 212 11.55 1.23 -14.79
CA PRO A 212 12.22 0.21 -13.96
C PRO A 212 11.53 -0.03 -12.62
N LYS A 213 10.75 0.95 -12.14
CA LYS A 213 9.88 0.83 -10.97
C LYS A 213 8.51 1.38 -11.30
N TYR A 214 7.48 0.76 -10.75
CA TYR A 214 6.10 1.20 -10.94
C TYR A 214 5.83 2.46 -10.11
N PRO A 215 5.62 3.63 -10.72
CA PRO A 215 5.50 4.89 -9.97
C PRO A 215 4.14 5.11 -9.32
N GLY A 216 3.12 4.31 -9.65
CA GLY A 216 1.79 4.43 -9.07
C GLY A 216 0.64 4.47 -10.09
N PRO A 217 -0.55 4.97 -9.70
CA PRO A 217 -1.73 5.00 -10.55
C PRO A 217 -1.47 5.69 -11.90
N GLY A 218 -2.01 5.11 -12.97
CA GLY A 218 -1.82 5.59 -14.35
C GLY A 218 -0.68 4.92 -15.11
N SER A 219 0.28 4.30 -14.44
CA SER A 219 1.46 3.66 -15.06
C SER A 219 1.12 2.43 -15.91
N THR A 220 -0.07 1.89 -15.77
CA THR A 220 -0.62 0.82 -16.60
C THR A 220 -1.39 1.39 -17.79
N LEU A 221 -2.36 2.26 -17.52
CA LEU A 221 -3.26 2.81 -18.55
C LEU A 221 -2.56 3.79 -19.47
N GLY A 222 -1.64 4.61 -18.96
CA GLY A 222 -0.88 5.56 -19.76
C GLY A 222 -0.11 4.87 -20.90
N PRO A 223 0.82 3.96 -20.60
CA PRO A 223 1.52 3.19 -21.63
C PRO A 223 0.59 2.37 -22.53
N ALA A 224 -0.45 1.72 -21.96
CA ALA A 224 -1.38 0.93 -22.75
C ALA A 224 -2.09 1.76 -23.83
N MET A 225 -2.59 2.92 -23.48
CA MET A 225 -3.25 3.83 -24.42
C MET A 225 -2.27 4.43 -25.42
N THR A 226 -1.10 4.85 -24.96
CA THR A 226 -0.07 5.45 -25.84
C THR A 226 0.41 4.46 -26.89
N PHE A 227 0.84 3.27 -26.46
CA PHE A 227 1.34 2.26 -27.40
C PHE A 227 0.21 1.63 -28.24
N GLY A 228 -1.02 1.54 -27.73
CA GLY A 228 -2.19 1.17 -28.54
C GLY A 228 -2.46 2.16 -29.67
N TYR A 229 -2.36 3.46 -29.39
CA TYR A 229 -2.45 4.51 -30.40
C TYR A 229 -1.32 4.44 -31.44
N LEU A 230 -0.06 4.26 -30.97
CA LEU A 230 1.10 4.14 -31.85
C LEU A 230 1.02 2.89 -32.75
N ALA A 231 0.55 1.76 -32.23
CA ALA A 231 0.29 0.57 -33.01
C ALA A 231 -0.73 0.82 -34.13
N ALA A 232 -1.86 1.44 -33.78
CA ALA A 232 -2.90 1.77 -34.78
C ALA A 232 -2.38 2.71 -35.86
N LYS A 233 -1.57 3.70 -35.48
CA LYS A 233 -0.93 4.64 -36.39
C LYS A 233 0.03 3.93 -37.35
N ASP A 234 0.88 3.04 -36.85
CA ASP A 234 1.82 2.28 -37.69
C ASP A 234 1.10 1.32 -38.66
N ILE A 235 0.07 0.60 -38.18
CA ILE A 235 -0.73 -0.33 -38.99
C ILE A 235 -1.45 0.40 -40.15
N THR A 236 -1.97 1.58 -39.89
CA THR A 236 -2.77 2.33 -40.90
C THR A 236 -1.94 3.24 -41.77
N GLY A 237 -0.67 3.48 -41.45
CA GLY A 237 0.16 4.48 -42.12
C GLY A 237 -0.33 5.93 -41.93
N ALA A 238 -1.19 6.17 -40.95
CA ALA A 238 -1.79 7.47 -40.73
C ALA A 238 -0.78 8.49 -40.17
N ASN A 239 -0.70 9.64 -40.79
CA ASN A 239 0.00 10.82 -40.28
C ASN A 239 -1.01 11.75 -39.62
N PHE A 240 -1.15 11.66 -38.29
CA PHE A 240 -1.95 12.62 -37.50
C PHE A 240 -1.03 13.63 -36.84
#